data_aefd5ec9cc033c17e05cc35a7c7cc83f
#
_entry.id   aefd5ec9cc033c17e05cc35a7c7cc83f
#
_cell.length_a   1.000
_cell.length_b   1.000
_cell.length_c   1.000
_cell.angle_alpha   90.00
_cell.angle_beta   90.00
_cell.angle_gamma   90.00
#
_symmetry.space_group_name_H-M   'P 1'
#
loop_
_entity.id
_entity.type
_entity.pdbx_description
1 polymer ?
#
loop_
_entity_poly.entity_id
_entity_poly.type
_entity_poly.pdbx_seq_one_letter_code
_entity_poly.pdbx_strand_id
1 'polypeptide(L)'
;MATRAQRGLARFSGQLARGAGQAASRFPLAALMIVLIALLSNLAIEDVYVPDEANLAWLLAALYGASASSIVAVVGLEARRAGAMLRLAASAIVAGAVGLATYFGRDFGIFAPPLVVAATFAVPLAPYVLRRDQLRFWTFTLWTVVGAALAFLSVLLFVLGLSAILEMIRFLFEVGLSSRAYEHIFVTAFTLVGPLFALGRIPAEFDETVATDGSDRLVAGLRILLVWIAAPLALATAVVLHLYAAKIALTGHLPKNEIGWIGTFYAFLVLSLRISGEPFLRDRGPAIRLFSRVWAGILVLPLLLLALAIGARLGSEGVTLARYFVALAAIAAALVLAAQLLPRGRSDVRVMAGVPVLLLALSSFGPWGAAATVGRSQSARLIAEYATRVPGSEMIRLRNTKRSDAAHAQIRSRLAALDDAGELDRILPYLEPELATRVAMAEERRPDDAMDVLVGGLGLVHVATASTARGFTALRQPVVDIAGFDRATMEQVVIASTLQTDASAMETEAGQVALRFSDEELVAAIGGVEDRFPIVEGVGGLSETIFSGDPASTSAPVLDLTSPSGRHVRLAIRQLVQQAPGGAILSATLSFYFRSAEWSPAGPPADADRATTRPSAGKTVTRPLERSSAD
;
A
#
# COMPACT_ATOMS: atom_id res chain seq x y z
N MET A 1 4.64 49.94 -13.33
CA MET A 1 3.26 49.62 -12.85
C MET A 1 3.09 48.11 -12.79
N ALA A 2 2.97 47.50 -11.61
CA ALA A 2 2.72 46.06 -11.49
C ALA A 2 1.35 45.71 -12.10
N THR A 3 1.29 44.71 -12.96
CA THR A 3 0.06 44.23 -13.61
C THR A 3 -0.95 43.73 -12.57
N ARG A 4 -2.26 43.67 -12.92
CA ARG A 4 -3.31 43.11 -12.04
C ARG A 4 -2.96 41.71 -11.55
N ALA A 5 -2.31 40.90 -12.40
CA ALA A 5 -1.85 39.55 -12.08
C ALA A 5 -0.73 39.53 -11.03
N GLN A 6 0.28 40.43 -11.15
CA GLN A 6 1.36 40.53 -10.17
C GLN A 6 0.85 40.97 -8.80
N ARG A 7 -0.14 41.87 -8.74
CA ARG A 7 -0.81 42.26 -7.48
C ARG A 7 -1.67 41.14 -6.89
N GLY A 8 -2.30 40.33 -7.74
CA GLY A 8 -3.02 39.14 -7.32
C GLY A 8 -2.09 38.11 -6.70
N LEU A 9 -0.97 37.82 -7.37
CA LEU A 9 0.05 36.86 -6.90
C LEU A 9 0.71 37.29 -5.60
N ALA A 10 1.06 38.57 -5.47
CA ALA A 10 1.64 39.14 -4.25
C ALA A 10 0.66 39.16 -3.07
N ARG A 11 -0.65 39.33 -3.32
CA ARG A 11 -1.68 39.20 -2.27
C ARG A 11 -1.86 37.75 -1.84
N PHE A 12 -1.86 36.83 -2.79
CA PHE A 12 -2.01 35.39 -2.54
C PHE A 12 -0.80 34.84 -1.76
N SER A 13 0.44 35.15 -2.20
CA SER A 13 1.66 34.76 -1.48
C SER A 13 1.72 35.38 -0.09
N GLY A 14 1.32 36.65 0.05
CA GLY A 14 1.26 37.33 1.36
C GLY A 14 0.16 36.78 2.30
N GLN A 15 -0.92 36.21 1.78
CA GLN A 15 -1.93 35.51 2.58
C GLN A 15 -1.44 34.13 3.02
N LEU A 16 -0.79 33.38 2.13
CA LEU A 16 -0.17 32.09 2.46
C LEU A 16 0.92 32.25 3.52
N ALA A 17 1.83 33.21 3.33
CA ALA A 17 2.89 33.48 4.29
C ALA A 17 2.35 33.91 5.68
N ARG A 18 1.30 34.70 5.71
CA ARG A 18 0.64 35.08 6.98
C ARG A 18 -0.05 33.89 7.62
N GLY A 19 -0.74 33.04 6.84
CA GLY A 19 -1.37 31.85 7.36
C GLY A 19 -0.35 30.84 7.91
N ALA A 20 0.76 30.61 7.21
CA ALA A 20 1.86 29.76 7.68
C ALA A 20 2.53 30.36 8.93
N GLY A 21 2.76 31.67 8.98
CA GLY A 21 3.31 32.36 10.15
C GLY A 21 2.40 32.25 11.38
N GLN A 22 1.10 32.38 11.21
CA GLN A 22 0.12 32.20 12.30
C GLN A 22 0.07 30.72 12.76
N ALA A 23 0.12 29.79 11.84
CA ALA A 23 0.19 28.37 12.17
C ALA A 23 1.47 28.05 12.98
N ALA A 24 2.63 28.52 12.51
CA ALA A 24 3.91 28.35 13.20
C ALA A 24 3.95 29.00 14.58
N SER A 25 3.35 30.19 14.76
CA SER A 25 3.28 30.85 16.07
C SER A 25 2.36 30.12 17.05
N ARG A 26 1.28 29.50 16.57
CA ARG A 26 0.35 28.71 17.40
C ARG A 26 0.90 27.32 17.73
N PHE A 27 1.57 26.67 16.76
CA PHE A 27 2.09 25.30 16.83
C PHE A 27 3.59 25.25 16.49
N PRO A 28 4.48 25.91 17.27
CA PRO A 28 5.87 26.09 16.86
C PRO A 28 6.63 24.76 16.71
N LEU A 29 6.40 23.78 17.59
CA LEU A 29 7.05 22.48 17.51
C LEU A 29 6.54 21.64 16.33
N ALA A 30 5.23 21.64 16.08
CA ALA A 30 4.69 20.94 14.92
C ALA A 30 5.24 21.52 13.61
N ALA A 31 5.29 22.84 13.49
CA ALA A 31 5.86 23.51 12.33
C ALA A 31 7.35 23.17 12.15
N LEU A 32 8.12 23.13 13.24
CA LEU A 32 9.53 22.73 13.21
C LEU A 32 9.69 21.29 12.70
N MET A 33 8.89 20.33 13.22
CA MET A 33 8.93 18.94 12.78
C MET A 33 8.56 18.80 11.29
N ILE A 34 7.56 19.54 10.82
CA ILE A 34 7.16 19.59 9.40
C ILE A 34 8.31 20.08 8.53
N VAL A 35 9.02 21.14 8.95
CA VAL A 35 10.21 21.65 8.23
C VAL A 35 11.32 20.61 8.20
N LEU A 36 11.59 19.93 9.33
CA LEU A 36 12.60 18.87 9.39
C LEU A 36 12.24 17.69 8.49
N ILE A 37 10.99 17.26 8.45
CA ILE A 37 10.52 16.21 7.52
C ILE A 37 10.79 16.65 6.08
N ALA A 38 10.40 17.85 5.70
CA ALA A 38 10.61 18.36 4.35
C ALA A 38 12.08 18.45 3.98
N LEU A 39 12.92 18.93 4.91
CA LEU A 39 14.37 19.03 4.71
C LEU A 39 15.00 17.66 4.50
N LEU A 40 14.74 16.71 5.40
CA LEU A 40 15.29 15.34 5.31
C LEU A 40 14.81 14.63 4.04
N SER A 41 13.54 14.76 3.69
CA SER A 41 13.00 14.13 2.47
C SER A 41 13.61 14.73 1.19
N ASN A 42 13.91 16.03 1.17
CA ASN A 42 14.60 16.66 0.03
C ASN A 42 16.09 16.31 -0.03
N LEU A 43 16.77 16.16 1.11
CA LEU A 43 18.16 15.70 1.15
C LEU A 43 18.28 14.25 0.66
N ALA A 44 17.28 13.42 0.93
CA ALA A 44 17.25 12.03 0.45
C ALA A 44 17.17 11.94 -1.08
N ILE A 45 16.49 12.87 -1.78
CA ILE A 45 16.46 12.92 -3.25
C ILE A 45 17.84 13.20 -3.84
N GLU A 46 18.67 13.98 -3.15
CA GLU A 46 20.02 14.36 -3.62
C GLU A 46 21.10 13.34 -3.21
N ASP A 47 20.74 12.22 -2.60
CA ASP A 47 21.66 11.22 -2.07
C ASP A 47 22.70 11.83 -1.10
N VAL A 48 22.41 13.00 -0.52
CA VAL A 48 23.23 13.65 0.49
C VAL A 48 23.04 12.91 1.80
N TYR A 49 24.13 12.55 2.45
CA TYR A 49 24.25 11.79 3.70
C TYR A 49 22.95 11.70 4.51
N VAL A 50 22.21 10.67 4.26
CA VAL A 50 20.95 10.35 4.93
C VAL A 50 21.15 8.97 5.57
N PRO A 51 20.59 8.69 6.75
CA PRO A 51 20.50 7.33 7.27
C PRO A 51 19.98 6.39 6.18
N ASP A 52 20.33 5.10 6.23
CA ASP A 52 19.77 4.11 5.32
C ASP A 52 18.24 4.26 5.25
N GLU A 53 17.63 3.83 4.14
CA GLU A 53 16.20 4.05 3.84
C GLU A 53 15.27 3.64 4.99
N ALA A 54 15.55 2.52 5.66
CA ALA A 54 14.77 2.05 6.79
C ALA A 54 14.84 3.01 8.00
N ASN A 55 16.03 3.47 8.37
CA ASN A 55 16.23 4.42 9.46
C ASN A 55 15.64 5.80 9.14
N LEU A 56 15.70 6.23 7.86
CA LEU A 56 15.06 7.46 7.43
C LEU A 56 13.53 7.37 7.57
N ALA A 57 12.92 6.27 7.13
CA ALA A 57 11.47 6.07 7.25
C ALA A 57 11.00 6.14 8.72
N TRP A 58 11.75 5.50 9.64
CA TRP A 58 11.47 5.58 11.08
C TRP A 58 11.68 6.99 11.66
N LEU A 59 12.71 7.71 11.22
CA LEU A 59 12.93 9.09 11.62
C LEU A 59 11.80 10.01 11.15
N LEU A 60 11.36 9.89 9.90
CA LEU A 60 10.24 10.65 9.37
C LEU A 60 8.93 10.31 10.11
N ALA A 61 8.68 9.04 10.40
CA ALA A 61 7.53 8.62 11.21
C ALA A 61 7.57 9.18 12.64
N ALA A 62 8.77 9.22 13.26
CA ALA A 62 8.98 9.80 14.59
C ALA A 62 8.71 11.32 14.60
N LEU A 63 9.20 12.04 13.61
CA LEU A 63 8.95 13.48 13.46
C LEU A 63 7.46 13.76 13.21
N TYR A 64 6.80 12.93 12.39
CA TYR A 64 5.36 13.06 12.17
C TYR A 64 4.56 12.78 13.45
N GLY A 65 4.88 11.70 14.18
CA GLY A 65 4.26 11.36 15.45
C GLY A 65 4.47 12.45 16.51
N ALA A 66 5.68 13.02 16.58
CA ALA A 66 6.00 14.16 17.44
C ALA A 66 5.19 15.41 17.04
N SER A 67 5.05 15.68 15.74
CA SER A 67 4.23 16.78 15.24
C SER A 67 2.76 16.61 15.65
N ALA A 68 2.14 15.46 15.33
CA ALA A 68 0.75 15.19 15.65
C ALA A 68 0.46 15.27 17.16
N SER A 69 1.32 14.66 17.98
CA SER A 69 1.17 14.67 19.45
C SER A 69 1.40 16.05 20.06
N SER A 70 2.28 16.88 19.50
CA SER A 70 2.43 18.26 19.92
C SER A 70 1.17 19.08 19.67
N ILE A 71 0.50 18.86 18.52
CA ILE A 71 -0.79 19.51 18.20
C ILE A 71 -1.85 19.08 19.22
N VAL A 72 -1.95 17.79 19.55
CA VAL A 72 -2.87 17.27 20.57
C VAL A 72 -2.68 18.00 21.91
N ALA A 73 -1.43 18.14 22.35
CA ALA A 73 -1.10 18.83 23.60
C ALA A 73 -1.50 20.32 23.55
N VAL A 74 -1.17 21.01 22.46
CA VAL A 74 -1.51 22.44 22.30
C VAL A 74 -3.00 22.65 22.30
N VAL A 75 -3.77 21.98 21.42
CA VAL A 75 -5.23 22.21 21.32
C VAL A 75 -5.96 21.79 22.59
N GLY A 76 -5.49 20.70 23.25
CA GLY A 76 -6.06 20.24 24.52
C GLY A 76 -5.87 21.24 25.66
N LEU A 77 -4.71 21.88 25.78
CA LEU A 77 -4.41 22.87 26.79
C LEU A 77 -4.98 24.24 26.44
N GLU A 78 -5.01 24.62 25.17
CA GLU A 78 -5.62 25.85 24.68
C GLU A 78 -7.12 25.90 24.99
N ALA A 79 -7.82 24.78 24.76
CA ALA A 79 -9.23 24.64 25.16
C ALA A 79 -9.47 24.82 26.67
N ARG A 80 -8.44 24.59 27.49
CA ARG A 80 -8.47 24.79 28.94
C ARG A 80 -7.97 26.17 29.36
N ARG A 81 -7.67 27.06 28.37
CA ARG A 81 -7.11 28.40 28.58
C ARG A 81 -5.76 28.40 29.32
N ALA A 82 -4.97 27.36 29.17
CA ALA A 82 -3.63 27.30 29.78
C ALA A 82 -2.67 28.34 29.20
N GLY A 83 -1.75 28.82 30.02
CA GLY A 83 -0.73 29.78 29.60
C GLY A 83 0.20 29.27 28.51
N ALA A 84 0.80 30.15 27.72
CA ALA A 84 1.65 29.81 26.58
C ALA A 84 2.85 28.91 26.96
N MET A 85 3.52 29.21 28.08
CA MET A 85 4.66 28.41 28.57
C MET A 85 4.27 26.98 28.90
N LEU A 86 3.11 26.77 29.55
CA LEU A 86 2.63 25.43 29.86
C LEU A 86 2.27 24.63 28.58
N ARG A 87 1.65 25.31 27.59
CA ARG A 87 1.35 24.71 26.28
C ARG A 87 2.65 24.28 25.56
N LEU A 88 3.65 25.15 25.54
CA LEU A 88 4.94 24.85 24.92
C LEU A 88 5.66 23.70 25.64
N ALA A 89 5.75 23.75 26.98
CA ALA A 89 6.41 22.69 27.75
C ALA A 89 5.73 21.33 27.59
N ALA A 90 4.40 21.28 27.72
CA ALA A 90 3.66 20.05 27.57
C ALA A 90 3.74 19.49 26.12
N SER A 91 3.68 20.37 25.12
CA SER A 91 3.84 19.93 23.72
C SER A 91 5.24 19.39 23.46
N ALA A 92 6.29 19.95 24.07
CA ALA A 92 7.65 19.44 23.95
C ALA A 92 7.82 18.07 24.63
N ILE A 93 7.26 17.90 25.81
CA ILE A 93 7.32 16.62 26.54
C ILE A 93 6.59 15.53 25.77
N VAL A 94 5.36 15.80 25.31
CA VAL A 94 4.55 14.80 24.59
C VAL A 94 5.13 14.50 23.22
N ALA A 95 5.59 15.52 22.48
CA ALA A 95 6.27 15.33 21.20
C ALA A 95 7.56 14.51 21.37
N GLY A 96 8.38 14.82 22.37
CA GLY A 96 9.59 14.07 22.68
C GLY A 96 9.28 12.61 23.05
N ALA A 97 8.29 12.39 23.91
CA ALA A 97 7.90 11.04 24.32
C ALA A 97 7.42 10.19 23.13
N VAL A 98 6.52 10.74 22.29
CA VAL A 98 6.00 10.00 21.12
C VAL A 98 7.06 9.85 20.04
N GLY A 99 7.87 10.88 19.78
CA GLY A 99 8.97 10.81 18.81
C GLY A 99 10.02 9.76 19.20
N LEU A 100 10.48 9.78 20.45
CA LEU A 100 11.43 8.80 20.98
C LEU A 100 10.83 7.38 21.00
N ALA A 101 9.56 7.24 21.43
CA ALA A 101 8.86 5.95 21.39
C ALA A 101 8.68 5.43 19.95
N THR A 102 8.60 6.30 18.96
CA THR A 102 8.50 5.89 17.55
C THR A 102 9.85 5.48 16.99
N TYR A 103 10.92 6.21 17.30
CA TYR A 103 12.23 5.95 16.73
C TYR A 103 12.95 4.78 17.41
N PHE A 104 12.97 4.76 18.75
CA PHE A 104 13.63 3.74 19.55
C PHE A 104 12.69 2.65 20.07
N GLY A 105 11.42 2.69 19.68
CA GLY A 105 10.39 1.82 20.28
C GLY A 105 10.65 0.34 20.11
N ARG A 106 11.28 -0.07 19.02
CA ARG A 106 11.67 -1.47 18.78
C ARG A 106 12.52 -2.02 19.91
N ASP A 107 13.52 -1.26 20.35
CA ASP A 107 14.43 -1.66 21.42
C ASP A 107 13.74 -1.86 22.77
N PHE A 108 12.59 -1.20 22.95
CA PHE A 108 11.79 -1.23 24.18
C PHE A 108 10.47 -2.01 24.06
N GLY A 109 10.28 -2.76 22.97
CA GLY A 109 9.08 -3.53 22.71
C GLY A 109 7.83 -2.67 22.47
N ILE A 110 8.00 -1.46 21.96
CA ILE A 110 6.91 -0.54 21.58
C ILE A 110 6.67 -0.66 20.07
N PHE A 111 5.47 -1.03 19.68
CA PHE A 111 5.07 -1.04 18.28
C PHE A 111 4.46 0.32 17.92
N ALA A 112 5.27 1.20 17.32
CA ALA A 112 4.96 2.61 17.14
C ALA A 112 3.83 2.96 16.15
N PRO A 113 3.59 2.24 15.02
CA PRO A 113 2.61 2.67 14.02
C PRO A 113 1.22 3.00 14.57
N PRO A 114 0.58 2.19 15.44
CA PRO A 114 -0.73 2.52 16.00
C PRO A 114 -0.70 3.77 16.89
N LEU A 115 0.42 4.03 17.57
CA LEU A 115 0.57 5.22 18.42
C LEU A 115 0.54 6.50 17.58
N VAL A 116 1.23 6.50 16.45
CA VAL A 116 1.27 7.63 15.50
C VAL A 116 -0.12 7.89 14.91
N VAL A 117 -0.82 6.83 14.51
CA VAL A 117 -2.20 6.91 14.02
C VAL A 117 -3.14 7.43 15.11
N ALA A 118 -3.02 6.92 16.34
CA ALA A 118 -3.81 7.37 17.47
C ALA A 118 -3.57 8.86 17.78
N ALA A 119 -2.32 9.34 17.74
CA ALA A 119 -1.98 10.74 17.94
C ALA A 119 -2.66 11.64 16.89
N THR A 120 -2.72 11.20 15.63
CA THR A 120 -3.38 11.94 14.55
C THR A 120 -4.89 12.06 14.80
N PHE A 121 -5.57 10.94 15.12
CA PHE A 121 -7.01 10.95 15.39
C PHE A 121 -7.38 11.55 16.77
N ALA A 122 -6.42 11.70 17.66
CA ALA A 122 -6.63 12.37 18.95
C ALA A 122 -6.73 13.90 18.82
N VAL A 123 -6.27 14.51 17.70
CA VAL A 123 -6.30 15.98 17.51
C VAL A 123 -7.71 16.55 17.73
N PRO A 124 -8.77 16.08 17.05
CA PRO A 124 -10.11 16.64 17.27
C PRO A 124 -10.72 16.25 18.63
N LEU A 125 -10.25 15.18 19.27
CA LEU A 125 -10.74 14.72 20.58
C LEU A 125 -10.17 15.55 21.75
N ALA A 126 -8.92 15.98 21.64
CA ALA A 126 -8.15 16.58 22.73
C ALA A 126 -8.84 17.78 23.42
N PRO A 127 -9.47 18.72 22.70
CA PRO A 127 -10.19 19.85 23.33
C PRO A 127 -11.39 19.43 24.15
N TYR A 128 -12.00 18.25 23.84
CA TYR A 128 -13.31 17.84 24.34
C TYR A 128 -13.30 16.64 25.29
N VAL A 129 -12.15 16.11 25.66
CA VAL A 129 -12.03 14.94 26.57
C VAL A 129 -12.82 15.14 27.88
N LEU A 130 -12.81 16.35 28.47
CA LEU A 130 -13.51 16.69 29.72
C LEU A 130 -14.75 17.58 29.51
N ARG A 131 -15.01 18.04 28.29
CA ARG A 131 -16.13 18.92 27.95
C ARG A 131 -17.27 18.10 27.38
N ARG A 132 -18.46 18.16 27.96
CA ARG A 132 -19.63 17.37 27.52
C ARG A 132 -20.47 18.07 26.45
N ASP A 133 -19.84 18.64 25.43
CA ASP A 133 -20.54 19.30 24.34
C ASP A 133 -20.28 18.56 23.01
N GLN A 134 -21.26 17.79 22.58
CA GLN A 134 -21.16 16.95 21.39
C GLN A 134 -21.21 17.76 20.09
N LEU A 135 -22.03 18.83 20.06
CA LEU A 135 -22.17 19.63 18.86
C LEU A 135 -20.90 20.46 18.57
N ARG A 136 -20.29 21.01 19.63
CA ARG A 136 -18.99 21.71 19.50
C ARG A 136 -17.87 20.76 19.08
N PHE A 137 -17.82 19.55 19.66
CA PHE A 137 -16.88 18.51 19.23
C PHE A 137 -17.09 18.19 17.75
N TRP A 138 -18.34 17.98 17.33
CA TRP A 138 -18.67 17.68 15.93
C TRP A 138 -18.25 18.83 15.00
N THR A 139 -18.56 20.08 15.35
CA THR A 139 -18.20 21.28 14.58
C THR A 139 -16.69 21.40 14.43
N PHE A 140 -15.94 21.27 15.52
CA PHE A 140 -14.48 21.34 15.49
C PHE A 140 -13.88 20.22 14.64
N THR A 141 -14.40 18.98 14.78
CA THR A 141 -13.96 17.82 13.99
C THR A 141 -14.24 18.06 12.51
N LEU A 142 -15.45 18.52 12.16
CA LEU A 142 -15.82 18.84 10.78
C LEU A 142 -14.84 19.84 10.16
N TRP A 143 -14.61 20.97 10.81
CA TRP A 143 -13.73 22.01 10.26
C TRP A 143 -12.26 21.59 10.22
N THR A 144 -11.80 20.77 11.15
CA THR A 144 -10.45 20.18 11.11
C THR A 144 -10.29 19.26 9.92
N VAL A 145 -11.27 18.36 9.68
CA VAL A 145 -11.24 17.43 8.55
C VAL A 145 -11.39 18.17 7.21
N VAL A 146 -12.32 19.10 7.11
CA VAL A 146 -12.52 19.93 5.91
C VAL A 146 -11.27 20.76 5.62
N GLY A 147 -10.67 21.35 6.65
CA GLY A 147 -9.42 22.11 6.53
C GLY A 147 -8.27 21.27 5.99
N ALA A 148 -8.09 20.05 6.51
CA ALA A 148 -7.09 19.09 6.03
C ALA A 148 -7.37 18.64 4.60
N ALA A 149 -8.63 18.33 4.27
CA ALA A 149 -9.02 17.92 2.91
C ALA A 149 -8.80 19.03 1.89
N LEU A 150 -9.15 20.28 2.22
CA LEU A 150 -8.89 21.43 1.36
C LEU A 150 -7.40 21.70 1.18
N ALA A 151 -6.60 21.53 2.23
CA ALA A 151 -5.16 21.64 2.14
C ALA A 151 -4.57 20.61 1.18
N PHE A 152 -4.96 19.34 1.34
CA PHE A 152 -4.54 18.26 0.45
C PHE A 152 -4.94 18.52 -1.01
N LEU A 153 -6.21 18.86 -1.25
CA LEU A 153 -6.72 19.14 -2.59
C LEU A 153 -6.02 20.34 -3.24
N SER A 154 -5.75 21.39 -2.45
CA SER A 154 -5.03 22.58 -2.94
C SER A 154 -3.60 22.26 -3.37
N VAL A 155 -2.88 21.45 -2.58
CA VAL A 155 -1.53 21.00 -2.90
C VAL A 155 -1.54 20.08 -4.12
N LEU A 156 -2.47 19.15 -4.17
CA LEU A 156 -2.61 18.24 -5.31
C LEU A 156 -2.86 19.01 -6.62
N LEU A 157 -3.78 19.97 -6.59
CA LEU A 157 -4.07 20.82 -7.77
C LEU A 157 -2.86 21.68 -8.16
N PHE A 158 -2.14 22.23 -7.19
CA PHE A 158 -0.93 23.01 -7.43
C PHE A 158 0.16 22.15 -8.09
N VAL A 159 0.43 20.96 -7.54
CA VAL A 159 1.45 20.05 -8.05
C VAL A 159 1.09 19.57 -9.47
N LEU A 160 -0.16 19.16 -9.69
CA LEU A 160 -0.63 18.76 -11.03
C LEU A 160 -0.51 19.90 -12.04
N GLY A 161 -0.91 21.12 -11.66
CA GLY A 161 -0.81 22.30 -12.51
C GLY A 161 0.63 22.67 -12.83
N LEU A 162 1.51 22.64 -11.84
CA LEU A 162 2.94 22.93 -12.05
C LEU A 162 3.61 21.85 -12.90
N SER A 163 3.32 20.58 -12.66
CA SER A 163 3.84 19.48 -13.47
C SER A 163 3.38 19.58 -14.93
N ALA A 164 2.12 19.93 -15.17
CA ALA A 164 1.61 20.14 -16.51
C ALA A 164 2.31 21.30 -17.23
N ILE A 165 2.61 22.41 -16.51
CA ILE A 165 3.36 23.54 -17.07
C ILE A 165 4.81 23.12 -17.41
N LEU A 166 5.46 22.37 -16.52
CA LEU A 166 6.82 21.89 -16.75
C LEU A 166 6.89 20.91 -17.93
N GLU A 167 5.93 20.00 -18.06
CA GLU A 167 5.83 19.11 -19.22
C GLU A 167 5.56 19.90 -20.52
N MET A 168 4.74 20.93 -20.48
CA MET A 168 4.51 21.80 -21.63
C MET A 168 5.79 22.55 -22.04
N ILE A 169 6.57 23.05 -21.07
CA ILE A 169 7.88 23.69 -21.33
C ILE A 169 8.84 22.67 -21.95
N ARG A 170 8.93 21.48 -21.38
CA ARG A 170 9.75 20.38 -21.89
C ARG A 170 9.41 20.04 -23.34
N PHE A 171 8.11 19.93 -23.64
CA PHE A 171 7.64 19.57 -24.98
C PHE A 171 7.85 20.68 -26.01
N LEU A 172 7.56 21.96 -25.63
CA LEU A 172 7.63 23.09 -26.56
C LEU A 172 9.06 23.60 -26.80
N PHE A 173 9.92 23.52 -25.80
CA PHE A 173 11.27 24.08 -25.85
C PHE A 173 12.37 23.02 -25.92
N GLU A 174 11.96 21.71 -25.95
CA GLU A 174 12.89 20.57 -25.98
C GLU A 174 13.93 20.58 -24.84
N VAL A 175 13.60 21.21 -23.71
CA VAL A 175 14.49 21.31 -22.56
C VAL A 175 14.37 20.02 -21.75
N GLY A 176 15.48 19.31 -21.53
CA GLY A 176 15.54 18.16 -20.66
C GLY A 176 15.40 18.58 -19.19
N LEU A 177 14.23 18.36 -18.60
CA LEU A 177 14.05 18.49 -17.15
C LEU A 177 14.41 17.16 -16.48
N SER A 178 15.20 17.25 -15.41
CA SER A 178 15.58 16.07 -14.61
C SER A 178 14.37 15.55 -13.83
N SER A 179 14.25 14.23 -13.67
CA SER A 179 13.21 13.60 -12.80
C SER A 179 13.29 14.13 -11.37
N ARG A 180 14.49 14.40 -10.85
CA ARG A 180 14.71 14.97 -9.52
C ARG A 180 14.00 16.30 -9.31
N ALA A 181 13.86 17.15 -10.36
CA ALA A 181 13.12 18.41 -10.24
C ALA A 181 11.63 18.18 -9.90
N TYR A 182 11.02 17.18 -10.50
CA TYR A 182 9.64 16.80 -10.18
C TYR A 182 9.54 16.24 -8.76
N GLU A 183 10.48 15.37 -8.37
CA GLU A 183 10.53 14.77 -7.03
C GLU A 183 10.62 15.85 -5.94
N HIS A 184 11.50 16.85 -6.10
CA HIS A 184 11.58 17.99 -5.17
C HIS A 184 10.28 18.79 -5.07
N ILE A 185 9.60 19.02 -6.20
CA ILE A 185 8.31 19.73 -6.21
C ILE A 185 7.27 18.92 -5.44
N PHE A 186 7.15 17.61 -5.73
CA PHE A 186 6.21 16.74 -5.05
C PHE A 186 6.51 16.64 -3.56
N VAL A 187 7.76 16.33 -3.20
CA VAL A 187 8.17 16.17 -1.81
C VAL A 187 7.95 17.48 -1.04
N THR A 188 8.43 18.63 -1.54
CA THR A 188 8.24 19.91 -0.84
C THR A 188 6.77 20.29 -0.71
N ALA A 189 5.97 20.05 -1.75
CA ALA A 189 4.55 20.39 -1.71
C ALA A 189 3.79 19.54 -0.67
N PHE A 190 4.04 18.22 -0.62
CA PHE A 190 3.32 17.32 0.28
C PHE A 190 3.89 17.27 1.71
N THR A 191 5.19 17.50 1.90
CA THR A 191 5.81 17.43 3.23
C THR A 191 5.90 18.78 3.95
N LEU A 192 5.92 19.90 3.21
CA LEU A 192 6.02 21.24 3.80
C LEU A 192 4.75 22.05 3.60
N VAL A 193 4.37 22.33 2.33
CA VAL A 193 3.32 23.30 2.01
C VAL A 193 1.96 22.79 2.48
N GLY A 194 1.62 21.55 2.17
CA GLY A 194 0.36 20.92 2.56
C GLY A 194 0.17 20.84 4.07
N PRO A 195 1.10 20.25 4.82
CA PRO A 195 1.00 20.15 6.27
C PRO A 195 0.95 21.52 6.97
N LEU A 196 1.75 22.52 6.56
CA LEU A 196 1.66 23.87 7.13
C LEU A 196 0.32 24.53 6.83
N PHE A 197 -0.22 24.31 5.62
CA PHE A 197 -1.54 24.84 5.27
C PHE A 197 -2.65 24.15 6.08
N ALA A 198 -2.59 22.83 6.24
CA ALA A 198 -3.52 22.06 7.08
C ALA A 198 -3.45 22.52 8.55
N LEU A 199 -2.23 22.71 9.07
CA LEU A 199 -2.00 23.22 10.43
C LEU A 199 -2.67 24.57 10.67
N GLY A 200 -2.60 25.48 9.69
CA GLY A 200 -3.25 26.78 9.74
C GLY A 200 -4.78 26.74 9.66
N ARG A 201 -5.36 25.59 9.28
CA ARG A 201 -6.81 25.38 9.19
C ARG A 201 -7.44 24.79 10.45
N ILE A 202 -6.63 24.39 11.43
CA ILE A 202 -7.17 23.89 12.70
C ILE A 202 -7.90 25.04 13.41
N PRO A 203 -9.22 24.91 13.72
CA PRO A 203 -9.99 25.99 14.32
C PRO A 203 -9.37 26.52 15.63
N ALA A 204 -9.39 27.83 15.82
CA ALA A 204 -8.90 28.47 17.05
C ALA A 204 -9.99 28.59 18.11
N GLU A 205 -11.24 28.58 17.71
CA GLU A 205 -12.39 28.70 18.57
C GLU A 205 -13.00 27.32 18.86
N PHE A 206 -13.10 27.00 20.17
CA PHE A 206 -13.61 25.69 20.62
C PHE A 206 -15.09 25.76 21.02
N ASP A 207 -15.67 26.95 21.05
CA ASP A 207 -17.04 27.18 21.48
C ASP A 207 -18.02 27.43 20.32
N GLU A 208 -17.50 27.46 19.08
CA GLU A 208 -18.32 27.59 17.88
C GLU A 208 -19.21 26.39 17.63
N THR A 209 -20.42 26.65 17.14
CA THR A 209 -21.35 25.65 16.64
C THR A 209 -21.80 26.04 15.25
N VAL A 210 -21.78 25.07 14.33
CA VAL A 210 -22.28 25.31 12.97
C VAL A 210 -23.80 25.37 12.96
N ALA A 211 -24.33 26.30 12.18
CA ALA A 211 -25.76 26.39 11.93
C ALA A 211 -26.23 25.18 11.11
N THR A 212 -27.16 24.42 11.66
CA THR A 212 -27.75 23.22 11.02
C THR A 212 -29.05 23.51 10.28
N ASP A 213 -29.45 24.77 10.23
CA ASP A 213 -30.68 25.27 9.58
C ASP A 213 -30.62 25.33 8.05
N GLY A 214 -29.46 25.01 7.47
CA GLY A 214 -29.22 25.05 6.02
C GLY A 214 -28.59 26.36 5.52
N SER A 215 -28.26 27.30 6.42
CA SER A 215 -27.58 28.55 6.05
C SER A 215 -26.13 28.30 5.58
N ASP A 216 -25.47 27.26 6.10
CA ASP A 216 -24.13 26.84 5.65
C ASP A 216 -24.25 25.82 4.51
N ARG A 217 -23.74 26.18 3.33
CA ARG A 217 -23.83 25.36 2.10
C ARG A 217 -23.10 24.03 2.23
N LEU A 218 -21.95 23.99 2.92
CA LEU A 218 -21.19 22.76 3.12
C LEU A 218 -21.94 21.80 4.02
N VAL A 219 -22.48 22.30 5.14
CA VAL A 219 -23.29 21.51 6.07
C VAL A 219 -24.58 21.03 5.42
N ALA A 220 -25.22 21.87 4.57
CA ALA A 220 -26.39 21.47 3.79
C ALA A 220 -26.06 20.35 2.79
N GLY A 221 -24.92 20.41 2.10
CA GLY A 221 -24.44 19.35 1.22
C GLY A 221 -24.16 18.06 1.97
N LEU A 222 -23.44 18.15 3.11
CA LEU A 222 -23.17 17.00 3.98
C LEU A 222 -24.46 16.36 4.51
N ARG A 223 -25.43 17.16 4.88
CA ARG A 223 -26.76 16.70 5.30
C ARG A 223 -27.44 15.86 4.22
N ILE A 224 -27.45 16.33 2.96
CA ILE A 224 -28.03 15.58 1.84
C ILE A 224 -27.32 14.22 1.69
N LEU A 225 -25.99 14.22 1.68
CA LEU A 225 -25.17 13.01 1.57
C LEU A 225 -25.47 12.00 2.68
N LEU A 226 -25.50 12.46 3.95
CA LEU A 226 -25.68 11.57 5.09
C LEU A 226 -27.13 11.08 5.22
N VAL A 227 -28.12 11.97 5.05
CA VAL A 227 -29.54 11.67 5.29
C VAL A 227 -30.15 10.87 4.15
N TRP A 228 -29.82 11.24 2.88
CA TRP A 228 -30.50 10.68 1.70
C TRP A 228 -29.70 9.62 0.96
N ILE A 229 -28.38 9.51 1.19
CA ILE A 229 -27.53 8.52 0.53
C ILE A 229 -26.96 7.54 1.55
N ALA A 230 -26.17 8.01 2.51
CA ALA A 230 -25.43 7.12 3.41
C ALA A 230 -26.34 6.33 4.36
N ALA A 231 -27.36 6.96 4.95
CA ALA A 231 -28.27 6.27 5.87
C ALA A 231 -29.11 5.17 5.17
N PRO A 232 -29.75 5.39 4.00
CA PRO A 232 -30.42 4.32 3.27
C PRO A 232 -29.47 3.18 2.87
N LEU A 233 -28.25 3.49 2.39
CA LEU A 233 -27.28 2.47 2.02
C LEU A 233 -26.82 1.64 3.23
N ALA A 234 -26.56 2.28 4.38
CA ALA A 234 -26.18 1.58 5.59
C ALA A 234 -27.31 0.63 6.06
N LEU A 235 -28.58 1.05 5.97
CA LEU A 235 -29.73 0.21 6.30
C LEU A 235 -29.92 -0.93 5.30
N ALA A 236 -29.75 -0.68 3.99
CA ALA A 236 -29.81 -1.73 2.96
C ALA A 236 -28.71 -2.77 3.16
N THR A 237 -27.48 -2.33 3.44
CA THR A 237 -26.36 -3.22 3.78
C THR A 237 -26.65 -4.02 5.06
N ALA A 238 -27.32 -3.41 6.07
CA ALA A 238 -27.76 -4.14 7.26
C ALA A 238 -28.67 -5.30 6.89
N VAL A 239 -29.69 -5.07 6.05
CA VAL A 239 -30.61 -6.11 5.60
C VAL A 239 -29.86 -7.25 4.92
N VAL A 240 -28.96 -6.93 4.00
CA VAL A 240 -28.14 -7.95 3.30
C VAL A 240 -27.33 -8.78 4.28
N LEU A 241 -26.63 -8.13 5.23
CA LEU A 241 -25.82 -8.85 6.22
C LEU A 241 -26.65 -9.71 7.17
N HIS A 242 -27.86 -9.28 7.55
CA HIS A 242 -28.75 -10.08 8.39
C HIS A 242 -29.32 -11.28 7.61
N LEU A 243 -29.70 -11.10 6.33
CA LEU A 243 -30.12 -12.22 5.46
C LEU A 243 -28.97 -13.21 5.26
N TYR A 244 -27.76 -12.71 5.10
CA TYR A 244 -26.57 -13.54 4.98
C TYR A 244 -26.28 -14.33 6.27
N ALA A 245 -26.42 -13.70 7.42
CA ALA A 245 -26.32 -14.37 8.71
C ALA A 245 -27.38 -15.47 8.88
N ALA A 246 -28.62 -15.21 8.44
CA ALA A 246 -29.67 -16.23 8.43
C ALA A 246 -29.32 -17.40 7.50
N LYS A 247 -28.75 -17.13 6.31
CA LYS A 247 -28.25 -18.19 5.42
C LYS A 247 -27.17 -19.04 6.11
N ILE A 248 -26.21 -18.43 6.79
CA ILE A 248 -25.17 -19.17 7.55
C ILE A 248 -25.79 -20.04 8.63
N ALA A 249 -26.76 -19.49 9.39
CA ALA A 249 -27.44 -20.23 10.44
C ALA A 249 -28.22 -21.45 9.90
N LEU A 250 -28.80 -21.35 8.70
CA LEU A 250 -29.55 -22.43 8.06
C LEU A 250 -28.64 -23.47 7.40
N THR A 251 -27.50 -23.05 6.83
CA THR A 251 -26.62 -23.95 6.07
C THR A 251 -25.47 -24.52 6.88
N GLY A 252 -25.16 -23.93 8.03
CA GLY A 252 -24.00 -24.31 8.86
C GLY A 252 -22.63 -24.01 8.25
N HIS A 253 -22.58 -23.41 7.07
CA HIS A 253 -21.32 -23.13 6.34
C HIS A 253 -20.86 -21.70 6.54
N LEU A 254 -19.73 -21.51 7.26
CA LEU A 254 -19.03 -20.24 7.33
C LEU A 254 -18.13 -20.09 6.10
N PRO A 255 -18.29 -19.08 5.26
CA PRO A 255 -17.39 -18.82 4.14
C PRO A 255 -16.00 -18.45 4.65
N LYS A 256 -14.99 -18.96 3.95
CA LYS A 256 -13.62 -19.00 4.46
C LYS A 256 -12.89 -17.64 4.48
N ASN A 257 -13.31 -16.61 3.76
CA ASN A 257 -12.43 -15.43 3.59
C ASN A 257 -13.10 -14.04 3.66
N GLU A 258 -14.39 -13.89 3.47
CA GLU A 258 -15.00 -12.59 3.15
C GLU A 258 -15.59 -11.83 4.36
N ILE A 259 -16.02 -12.55 5.40
CA ILE A 259 -16.75 -11.95 6.54
C ILE A 259 -15.87 -10.97 7.33
N GLY A 260 -14.56 -11.24 7.43
CA GLY A 260 -13.67 -10.44 8.27
C GLY A 260 -13.61 -8.97 7.84
N TRP A 261 -13.32 -8.70 6.56
CA TRP A 261 -13.21 -7.34 6.06
C TRP A 261 -14.57 -6.67 5.88
N ILE A 262 -15.61 -7.41 5.43
CA ILE A 262 -16.97 -6.87 5.26
C ILE A 262 -17.53 -6.41 6.61
N GLY A 263 -17.43 -7.25 7.65
CA GLY A 263 -17.92 -6.92 8.99
C GLY A 263 -17.19 -5.72 9.60
N THR A 264 -15.86 -5.65 9.43
CA THR A 264 -15.05 -4.53 9.92
C THR A 264 -15.40 -3.23 9.17
N PHE A 265 -15.50 -3.28 7.84
CA PHE A 265 -15.87 -2.12 7.04
C PHE A 265 -17.29 -1.64 7.37
N TYR A 266 -18.23 -2.56 7.54
CA TYR A 266 -19.60 -2.21 7.92
C TYR A 266 -19.67 -1.57 9.31
N ALA A 267 -18.93 -2.09 10.28
CA ALA A 267 -18.86 -1.48 11.61
C ALA A 267 -18.27 -0.06 11.55
N PHE A 268 -17.21 0.12 10.77
CA PHE A 268 -16.62 1.44 10.53
C PHE A 268 -17.62 2.39 9.86
N LEU A 269 -18.32 1.94 8.82
CA LEU A 269 -19.33 2.72 8.11
C LEU A 269 -20.44 3.20 9.04
N VAL A 270 -21.02 2.28 9.84
CA VAL A 270 -22.12 2.61 10.76
C VAL A 270 -21.68 3.55 11.86
N LEU A 271 -20.49 3.33 12.45
CA LEU A 271 -19.95 4.23 13.49
C LEU A 271 -19.59 5.61 12.91
N SER A 272 -19.00 5.65 11.74
CA SER A 272 -18.68 6.91 11.04
C SER A 272 -19.96 7.68 10.70
N LEU A 273 -20.98 7.00 10.16
CA LEU A 273 -22.28 7.60 9.88
C LEU A 273 -22.97 8.09 11.16
N ARG A 274 -22.87 7.33 12.26
CA ARG A 274 -23.43 7.72 13.55
C ARG A 274 -22.76 8.98 14.10
N ILE A 275 -21.43 9.08 14.03
CA ILE A 275 -20.67 10.26 14.48
C ILE A 275 -20.95 11.45 13.56
N SER A 276 -20.79 11.28 12.24
CA SER A 276 -20.96 12.35 11.26
C SER A 276 -22.40 12.83 11.13
N GLY A 277 -23.36 11.95 11.36
CA GLY A 277 -24.79 12.25 11.29
C GLY A 277 -25.39 12.87 12.55
N GLU A 278 -24.64 13.02 13.65
CA GLU A 278 -25.17 13.46 14.95
C GLU A 278 -26.10 14.69 14.86
N PRO A 279 -25.76 15.79 14.18
CA PRO A 279 -26.65 16.96 14.11
C PRO A 279 -27.95 16.69 13.32
N PHE A 280 -27.94 15.70 12.43
CA PHE A 280 -29.04 15.41 11.49
C PHE A 280 -29.91 14.22 11.90
N LEU A 281 -29.59 13.55 13.01
CA LEU A 281 -30.36 12.37 13.46
C LEU A 281 -31.84 12.64 13.78
N ARG A 282 -32.18 13.91 14.04
CA ARG A 282 -33.55 14.37 14.30
C ARG A 282 -34.25 14.89 13.05
N ASP A 283 -33.62 14.79 11.89
CA ASP A 283 -34.20 15.23 10.62
C ASP A 283 -35.47 14.47 10.24
N ARG A 284 -36.27 15.08 9.35
CA ARG A 284 -37.53 14.50 8.88
C ARG A 284 -37.36 13.32 7.93
N GLY A 285 -36.15 13.02 7.46
CA GLY A 285 -35.89 11.89 6.59
C GLY A 285 -36.21 10.54 7.26
N PRO A 286 -36.99 9.64 6.61
CA PRO A 286 -37.39 8.38 7.22
C PRO A 286 -36.19 7.45 7.50
N ALA A 287 -35.23 7.38 6.57
CA ALA A 287 -34.05 6.51 6.70
C ALA A 287 -33.14 6.92 7.87
N ILE A 288 -32.81 8.22 8.01
CA ILE A 288 -31.95 8.68 9.11
C ILE A 288 -32.63 8.50 10.48
N ARG A 289 -33.95 8.69 10.56
CA ARG A 289 -34.71 8.43 11.82
C ARG A 289 -34.73 6.95 12.16
N LEU A 290 -34.93 6.07 11.17
CA LEU A 290 -34.84 4.63 11.40
C LEU A 290 -33.43 4.26 11.83
N PHE A 291 -32.40 4.72 11.08
CA PHE A 291 -30.99 4.50 11.42
C PHE A 291 -30.69 4.94 12.87
N SER A 292 -31.11 6.14 13.27
CA SER A 292 -30.85 6.65 14.62
C SER A 292 -31.42 5.78 15.74
N ARG A 293 -32.48 5.02 15.47
CA ARG A 293 -33.11 4.10 16.43
C ARG A 293 -32.44 2.73 16.47
N VAL A 294 -32.00 2.24 15.27
CA VAL A 294 -31.58 0.83 15.14
C VAL A 294 -30.06 0.66 14.97
N TRP A 295 -29.28 1.73 14.81
CA TRP A 295 -27.84 1.67 14.47
C TRP A 295 -27.03 0.73 15.40
N ALA A 296 -27.30 0.74 16.69
CA ALA A 296 -26.62 -0.14 17.63
C ALA A 296 -27.05 -1.61 17.44
N GLY A 297 -28.35 -1.86 17.22
CA GLY A 297 -28.89 -3.20 17.01
C GLY A 297 -28.41 -3.85 15.72
N ILE A 298 -28.34 -3.10 14.63
CA ILE A 298 -27.88 -3.62 13.33
C ILE A 298 -26.39 -3.96 13.30
N LEU A 299 -25.60 -3.51 14.27
CA LEU A 299 -24.19 -3.87 14.42
C LEU A 299 -23.97 -5.17 15.19
N VAL A 300 -24.89 -5.58 16.06
CA VAL A 300 -24.68 -6.73 16.96
C VAL A 300 -24.39 -8.00 16.16
N LEU A 301 -25.24 -8.32 15.20
CA LEU A 301 -25.14 -9.57 14.44
C LEU A 301 -23.88 -9.59 13.52
N PRO A 302 -23.56 -8.56 12.74
CA PRO A 302 -22.30 -8.49 12.02
C PRO A 302 -21.06 -8.59 12.89
N LEU A 303 -21.08 -8.00 14.10
CA LEU A 303 -19.97 -8.11 15.04
C LEU A 303 -19.84 -9.51 15.63
N LEU A 304 -20.94 -10.21 15.89
CA LEU A 304 -20.90 -11.62 16.31
C LEU A 304 -20.32 -12.50 15.20
N LEU A 305 -20.74 -12.32 13.96
CA LEU A 305 -20.18 -13.04 12.82
C LEU A 305 -18.68 -12.75 12.65
N LEU A 306 -18.29 -11.48 12.78
CA LEU A 306 -16.88 -11.07 12.74
C LEU A 306 -16.08 -11.72 13.88
N ALA A 307 -16.60 -11.73 15.11
CA ALA A 307 -15.94 -12.34 16.25
C ALA A 307 -15.76 -13.86 16.06
N LEU A 308 -16.77 -14.55 15.52
CA LEU A 308 -16.69 -15.98 15.20
C LEU A 308 -15.66 -16.24 14.09
N ALA A 309 -15.71 -15.46 13.02
CA ALA A 309 -14.79 -15.63 11.89
C ALA A 309 -13.33 -15.36 12.28
N ILE A 310 -13.06 -14.26 12.99
CA ILE A 310 -11.70 -13.94 13.44
C ILE A 310 -11.23 -14.94 14.52
N GLY A 311 -12.12 -15.35 15.44
CA GLY A 311 -11.81 -16.34 16.47
C GLY A 311 -11.37 -17.68 15.85
N ALA A 312 -12.10 -18.19 14.86
CA ALA A 312 -11.75 -19.40 14.14
C ALA A 312 -10.35 -19.28 13.48
N ARG A 313 -10.05 -18.14 12.85
CA ARG A 313 -8.74 -17.91 12.22
C ARG A 313 -7.61 -17.74 13.21
N LEU A 314 -7.84 -17.03 14.30
CA LEU A 314 -6.86 -16.91 15.37
C LEU A 314 -6.55 -18.29 15.97
N GLY A 315 -7.55 -19.16 16.05
CA GLY A 315 -7.40 -20.56 16.49
C GLY A 315 -6.58 -21.41 15.53
N SER A 316 -6.83 -21.33 14.22
CA SER A 316 -6.17 -22.19 13.22
C SER A 316 -4.79 -21.68 12.76
N GLU A 317 -4.65 -20.39 12.48
CA GLU A 317 -3.47 -19.85 11.81
C GLU A 317 -2.62 -18.92 12.71
N GLY A 318 -3.13 -18.58 13.92
CA GLY A 318 -2.49 -17.67 14.86
C GLY A 318 -2.74 -16.19 14.54
N VAL A 319 -2.12 -15.33 15.36
CA VAL A 319 -2.27 -13.88 15.28
C VAL A 319 -1.23 -13.31 14.31
N THR A 320 -1.68 -12.56 13.31
CA THR A 320 -0.86 -11.66 12.49
C THR A 320 -1.26 -10.22 12.74
N LEU A 321 -0.49 -9.23 12.34
CA LEU A 321 -0.83 -7.80 12.53
C LEU A 321 -2.22 -7.48 11.96
N ALA A 322 -2.52 -7.92 10.73
CA ALA A 322 -3.82 -7.69 10.12
C ALA A 322 -4.98 -8.28 10.95
N ARG A 323 -4.84 -9.52 11.42
CA ARG A 323 -5.86 -10.18 12.26
C ARG A 323 -5.98 -9.53 13.64
N TYR A 324 -4.87 -9.08 14.22
CA TYR A 324 -4.86 -8.33 15.46
C TYR A 324 -5.69 -7.05 15.34
N PHE A 325 -5.47 -6.24 14.30
CA PHE A 325 -6.21 -4.99 14.12
C PHE A 325 -7.68 -5.20 13.76
N VAL A 326 -8.01 -6.27 13.03
CA VAL A 326 -9.43 -6.67 12.83
C VAL A 326 -10.10 -7.04 14.16
N ALA A 327 -9.42 -7.81 15.00
CA ALA A 327 -9.94 -8.15 16.34
C ALA A 327 -10.03 -6.90 17.22
N LEU A 328 -9.05 -6.00 17.18
CA LEU A 328 -9.06 -4.74 17.91
C LEU A 328 -10.22 -3.84 17.47
N ALA A 329 -10.51 -3.76 16.16
CA ALA A 329 -11.65 -3.03 15.63
C ALA A 329 -12.99 -3.63 16.08
N ALA A 330 -13.11 -4.96 16.12
CA ALA A 330 -14.28 -5.64 16.66
C ALA A 330 -14.47 -5.36 18.16
N ILE A 331 -13.37 -5.39 18.94
CA ILE A 331 -13.39 -5.05 20.36
C ILE A 331 -13.78 -3.58 20.55
N ALA A 332 -13.22 -2.65 19.74
CA ALA A 332 -13.57 -1.24 19.78
C ALA A 332 -15.08 -1.03 19.54
N ALA A 333 -15.62 -1.65 18.50
CA ALA A 333 -17.04 -1.56 18.18
C ALA A 333 -17.92 -2.17 19.30
N ALA A 334 -17.51 -3.32 19.87
CA ALA A 334 -18.21 -3.94 20.99
C ALA A 334 -18.20 -3.06 22.25
N LEU A 335 -17.05 -2.42 22.56
CA LEU A 335 -16.95 -1.48 23.68
C LEU A 335 -17.78 -0.21 23.46
N VAL A 336 -17.84 0.29 22.22
CA VAL A 336 -18.74 1.40 21.86
C VAL A 336 -20.19 1.00 22.06
N LEU A 337 -20.60 -0.20 21.64
CA LEU A 337 -21.96 -0.72 21.90
C LEU A 337 -22.23 -0.91 23.39
N ALA A 338 -21.29 -1.46 24.14
CA ALA A 338 -21.41 -1.61 25.59
C ALA A 338 -21.53 -0.24 26.28
N ALA A 339 -20.81 0.77 25.84
CA ALA A 339 -20.94 2.12 26.36
C ALA A 339 -22.34 2.73 26.17
N GLN A 340 -23.11 2.27 25.14
CA GLN A 340 -24.49 2.70 24.95
C GLN A 340 -25.45 2.20 26.04
N LEU A 341 -25.07 1.16 26.78
CA LEU A 341 -25.85 0.66 27.92
C LEU A 341 -25.67 1.54 29.17
N LEU A 342 -24.59 2.33 29.23
CA LEU A 342 -24.27 3.18 30.36
C LEU A 342 -24.90 4.57 30.17
N PRO A 343 -25.58 5.14 31.21
CA PRO A 343 -26.23 6.45 31.10
C PRO A 343 -25.29 7.59 30.68
N ARG A 344 -24.00 7.50 31.08
CA ARG A 344 -22.97 8.51 30.77
C ARG A 344 -22.38 8.38 29.37
N GLY A 345 -22.39 7.17 28.77
CA GLY A 345 -21.84 6.87 27.44
C GLY A 345 -22.89 6.86 26.34
N ARG A 346 -24.18 6.82 26.74
CA ARG A 346 -25.28 6.69 25.79
C ARG A 346 -25.34 7.87 24.83
N SER A 347 -25.27 7.56 23.54
CA SER A 347 -25.29 8.54 22.43
C SER A 347 -24.16 9.58 22.45
N ASP A 348 -23.09 9.37 23.22
CA ASP A 348 -21.96 10.29 23.24
C ASP A 348 -20.97 9.98 22.10
N VAL A 349 -20.96 10.84 21.07
CA VAL A 349 -20.10 10.68 19.88
C VAL A 349 -18.61 10.76 20.20
N ARG A 350 -18.22 11.43 21.30
CA ARG A 350 -16.84 11.50 21.75
C ARG A 350 -16.34 10.16 22.28
N VAL A 351 -17.22 9.42 22.97
CA VAL A 351 -16.92 8.05 23.42
C VAL A 351 -16.78 7.13 22.19
N MET A 352 -17.68 7.29 21.21
CA MET A 352 -17.63 6.50 19.97
C MET A 352 -16.33 6.73 19.19
N ALA A 353 -15.83 7.97 19.14
CA ALA A 353 -14.56 8.30 18.50
C ALA A 353 -13.34 8.00 19.38
N GLY A 354 -13.45 8.22 20.70
CA GLY A 354 -12.35 8.10 21.64
C GLY A 354 -11.95 6.66 21.95
N VAL A 355 -12.91 5.72 22.02
CA VAL A 355 -12.63 4.30 22.31
C VAL A 355 -11.68 3.68 21.28
N PRO A 356 -11.91 3.78 19.96
CA PRO A 356 -10.97 3.27 18.96
C PRO A 356 -9.57 3.93 19.06
N VAL A 357 -9.53 5.24 19.27
CA VAL A 357 -8.26 5.98 19.39
C VAL A 357 -7.46 5.53 20.61
N LEU A 358 -8.13 5.35 21.74
CA LEU A 358 -7.50 4.86 22.96
C LEU A 358 -6.97 3.43 22.79
N LEU A 359 -7.75 2.54 22.17
CA LEU A 359 -7.33 1.16 21.92
C LEU A 359 -6.17 1.09 20.95
N LEU A 360 -6.15 1.94 19.91
CA LEU A 360 -4.99 2.06 19.02
C LEU A 360 -3.74 2.49 19.78
N ALA A 361 -3.83 3.50 20.63
CA ALA A 361 -2.70 3.93 21.44
C ALA A 361 -2.21 2.81 22.39
N LEU A 362 -3.14 2.12 23.04
CA LEU A 362 -2.82 1.02 23.95
C LEU A 362 -2.24 -0.20 23.23
N SER A 363 -2.60 -0.43 21.98
CA SER A 363 -2.07 -1.55 21.18
C SER A 363 -0.58 -1.43 20.84
N SER A 364 0.02 -0.26 21.08
CA SER A 364 1.46 -0.05 20.91
C SER A 364 2.30 -0.57 22.07
N PHE A 365 1.70 -0.85 23.23
CA PHE A 365 2.44 -1.09 24.46
C PHE A 365 2.09 -2.41 25.14
N GLY A 366 3.07 -2.96 25.84
CA GLY A 366 2.88 -4.05 26.81
C GLY A 366 2.56 -5.41 26.21
N PRO A 367 2.22 -6.38 27.05
CA PRO A 367 2.00 -7.76 26.62
C PRO A 367 0.74 -7.96 25.75
N TRP A 368 -0.21 -7.05 25.80
CA TRP A 368 -1.39 -7.04 24.92
C TRP A 368 -1.15 -6.28 23.61
N GLY A 369 0.00 -5.62 23.47
CA GLY A 369 0.37 -4.86 22.28
C GLY A 369 0.42 -5.73 21.02
N ALA A 370 0.29 -5.10 19.86
CA ALA A 370 0.21 -5.78 18.58
C ALA A 370 1.44 -6.67 18.33
N ALA A 371 2.65 -6.11 18.42
CA ALA A 371 3.90 -6.85 18.21
C ALA A 371 4.03 -8.02 19.19
N ALA A 372 3.94 -7.75 20.49
CA ALA A 372 4.10 -8.78 21.52
C ALA A 372 3.07 -9.93 21.38
N THR A 373 1.85 -9.63 20.93
CA THR A 373 0.81 -10.64 20.75
C THR A 373 1.08 -11.48 19.50
N VAL A 374 1.48 -10.85 18.40
CA VAL A 374 1.89 -11.55 17.17
C VAL A 374 3.12 -12.41 17.46
N GLY A 375 4.15 -11.81 18.07
CA GLY A 375 5.39 -12.48 18.42
C GLY A 375 5.17 -13.74 19.21
N ARG A 376 4.41 -13.67 20.32
CA ARG A 376 4.07 -14.85 21.13
C ARG A 376 3.27 -15.90 20.36
N SER A 377 2.29 -15.47 19.57
CA SER A 377 1.43 -16.41 18.85
C SER A 377 2.18 -17.15 17.74
N GLN A 378 2.96 -16.45 16.94
CA GLN A 378 3.64 -17.05 15.78
C GLN A 378 4.89 -17.83 16.19
N SER A 379 5.70 -17.32 17.15
CA SER A 379 6.85 -18.06 17.65
C SER A 379 6.46 -19.35 18.34
N ALA A 380 5.43 -19.33 19.22
CA ALA A 380 4.95 -20.53 19.90
C ALA A 380 4.49 -21.61 18.91
N ARG A 381 3.76 -21.22 17.86
CA ARG A 381 3.31 -22.14 16.82
C ARG A 381 4.45 -22.66 15.95
N LEU A 382 5.37 -21.77 15.58
CA LEU A 382 6.55 -22.13 14.80
C LEU A 382 7.38 -23.18 15.54
N ILE A 383 7.62 -22.96 16.83
CA ILE A 383 8.36 -23.87 17.69
C ILE A 383 7.60 -25.19 17.88
N ALA A 384 6.31 -25.14 18.21
CA ALA A 384 5.52 -26.34 18.48
C ALA A 384 5.39 -27.27 17.25
N GLU A 385 5.27 -26.69 16.05
CA GLU A 385 5.01 -27.47 14.85
C GLU A 385 6.30 -27.86 14.10
N TYR A 386 7.36 -27.05 14.21
CA TYR A 386 8.53 -27.17 13.34
C TYR A 386 9.88 -27.34 14.08
N ALA A 387 9.94 -27.09 15.38
CA ALA A 387 11.16 -27.35 16.12
C ALA A 387 11.33 -28.86 16.41
N THR A 388 12.54 -29.34 16.28
CA THR A 388 12.90 -30.74 16.54
C THR A 388 13.94 -30.80 17.67
N ARG A 389 13.89 -31.87 18.45
CA ARG A 389 14.88 -32.11 19.51
C ARG A 389 16.21 -32.47 18.87
N VAL A 390 17.28 -31.87 19.36
CA VAL A 390 18.66 -32.21 18.91
C VAL A 390 19.03 -33.60 19.41
N PRO A 391 19.48 -34.53 18.54
CA PRO A 391 19.92 -35.85 18.98
C PRO A 391 20.98 -35.77 20.08
N GLY A 392 20.75 -36.46 21.21
CA GLY A 392 21.67 -36.45 22.38
C GLY A 392 21.60 -35.22 23.29
N SER A 393 20.63 -34.32 23.07
CA SER A 393 20.42 -33.12 23.88
C SER A 393 18.94 -32.90 24.19
N GLU A 394 18.65 -32.20 25.28
CA GLU A 394 17.28 -31.71 25.56
C GLU A 394 16.93 -30.45 24.77
N MET A 395 17.87 -29.88 24.04
CA MET A 395 17.61 -28.66 23.25
C MET A 395 16.69 -28.89 22.09
N ILE A 396 15.78 -27.94 21.87
CA ILE A 396 14.85 -27.91 20.75
C ILE A 396 15.33 -26.84 19.78
N ARG A 397 15.44 -27.17 18.49
CA ARG A 397 15.90 -26.24 17.46
C ARG A 397 15.07 -26.34 16.18
N LEU A 398 14.95 -25.19 15.50
CA LEU A 398 14.49 -25.10 14.13
C LEU A 398 15.64 -25.53 13.21
N ARG A 399 15.45 -26.61 12.46
CA ARG A 399 16.47 -27.15 11.56
C ARG A 399 15.91 -27.25 10.14
N ASN A 400 16.83 -27.14 9.19
CA ASN A 400 16.56 -27.51 7.82
C ASN A 400 16.27 -29.01 7.76
N THR A 401 15.00 -29.36 7.55
CA THR A 401 14.55 -30.75 7.35
C THR A 401 13.75 -30.81 6.07
N LYS A 402 13.88 -31.91 5.33
CA LYS A 402 13.05 -32.15 4.13
C LYS A 402 11.57 -32.16 4.55
N ARG A 403 10.83 -31.15 4.13
CA ARG A 403 9.40 -30.95 4.41
C ARG A 403 8.66 -30.71 3.11
N SER A 404 7.33 -30.82 3.14
CA SER A 404 6.50 -30.48 2.00
C SER A 404 6.55 -28.98 1.68
N ASP A 405 6.31 -28.61 0.44
CA ASP A 405 6.25 -27.21 0.00
C ASP A 405 5.19 -26.40 0.77
N ALA A 406 4.08 -27.01 1.13
CA ALA A 406 3.06 -26.41 1.97
C ALA A 406 3.59 -26.07 3.37
N ALA A 407 4.40 -26.94 3.98
CA ALA A 407 5.04 -26.68 5.27
C ALA A 407 6.06 -25.55 5.17
N HIS A 408 6.88 -25.51 4.11
CA HIS A 408 7.81 -24.41 3.85
C HIS A 408 7.09 -23.08 3.67
N ALA A 409 5.99 -23.06 2.91
CA ALA A 409 5.16 -21.85 2.75
C ALA A 409 4.57 -21.36 4.09
N GLN A 410 4.13 -22.28 4.94
CA GLN A 410 3.61 -21.95 6.28
C GLN A 410 4.69 -21.38 7.19
N ILE A 411 5.90 -21.97 7.20
CA ILE A 411 7.03 -21.46 7.98
C ILE A 411 7.37 -20.04 7.53
N ARG A 412 7.52 -19.82 6.21
CA ARG A 412 7.79 -18.48 5.66
C ARG A 412 6.73 -17.46 6.07
N SER A 413 5.46 -17.81 5.95
CA SER A 413 4.35 -16.92 6.35
C SER A 413 4.40 -16.54 7.84
N ARG A 414 4.84 -17.45 8.71
CA ARG A 414 4.99 -17.18 10.14
C ARG A 414 6.23 -16.32 10.44
N LEU A 415 7.34 -16.58 9.73
CA LEU A 415 8.54 -15.76 9.82
C LEU A 415 8.27 -14.34 9.35
N ALA A 416 7.60 -14.17 8.20
CA ALA A 416 7.18 -12.87 7.71
C ALA A 416 6.28 -12.13 8.73
N ALA A 417 5.34 -12.83 9.38
CA ALA A 417 4.52 -12.21 10.42
C ALA A 417 5.31 -11.80 11.67
N LEU A 418 6.40 -12.51 12.01
CA LEU A 418 7.32 -12.12 13.08
C LEU A 418 8.15 -10.91 12.68
N ASP A 419 8.64 -10.88 11.46
CA ASP A 419 9.40 -9.79 10.87
C ASP A 419 8.58 -8.49 10.79
N ASP A 420 7.38 -8.56 10.21
CA ASP A 420 6.41 -7.44 10.17
C ASP A 420 6.14 -6.84 11.56
N ALA A 421 6.17 -7.68 12.60
CA ALA A 421 5.96 -7.26 13.97
C ALA A 421 7.26 -6.78 14.68
N GLY A 422 8.43 -6.98 14.07
CA GLY A 422 9.74 -6.72 14.69
C GLY A 422 10.04 -7.64 15.86
N GLU A 423 9.63 -8.91 15.79
CA GLU A 423 9.71 -9.89 16.88
C GLU A 423 10.51 -11.15 16.48
N LEU A 424 11.41 -11.03 15.48
CA LEU A 424 12.28 -12.13 15.04
C LEU A 424 13.20 -12.64 16.16
N ASP A 425 13.60 -11.79 17.07
CA ASP A 425 14.44 -12.13 18.22
C ASP A 425 13.88 -13.30 19.04
N ARG A 426 12.56 -13.49 19.06
CA ARG A 426 11.91 -14.59 19.80
C ARG A 426 12.28 -15.98 19.32
N ILE A 427 12.75 -16.10 18.09
CA ILE A 427 13.13 -17.38 17.50
C ILE A 427 14.65 -17.60 17.48
N LEU A 428 15.45 -16.57 17.69
CA LEU A 428 16.92 -16.68 17.71
C LEU A 428 17.44 -17.78 18.65
N PRO A 429 16.92 -17.96 19.88
CA PRO A 429 17.36 -19.03 20.79
C PRO A 429 17.09 -20.46 20.24
N TYR A 430 16.21 -20.59 19.28
CA TYR A 430 15.83 -21.87 18.68
C TYR A 430 16.51 -22.14 17.34
N LEU A 431 17.38 -21.25 16.88
CA LEU A 431 18.20 -21.42 15.68
C LEU A 431 19.56 -22.07 16.03
N GLU A 432 20.22 -22.60 15.01
CA GLU A 432 21.63 -22.99 15.14
C GLU A 432 22.47 -21.74 15.46
N PRO A 433 23.48 -21.80 16.35
CA PRO A 433 24.22 -20.63 16.85
C PRO A 433 24.81 -19.76 15.73
N GLU A 434 25.35 -20.40 14.68
CA GLU A 434 25.93 -19.71 13.55
C GLU A 434 24.87 -18.96 12.74
N LEU A 435 23.69 -19.55 12.56
CA LEU A 435 22.58 -18.91 11.87
C LEU A 435 22.01 -17.77 12.72
N ALA A 436 21.82 -17.98 14.01
CA ALA A 436 21.34 -16.94 14.93
C ALA A 436 22.25 -15.70 14.90
N THR A 437 23.58 -15.91 14.94
CA THR A 437 24.56 -14.82 14.86
C THR A 437 24.48 -14.08 13.52
N ARG A 438 24.34 -14.80 12.40
CA ARG A 438 24.21 -14.17 11.08
C ARG A 438 22.93 -13.35 10.94
N VAL A 439 21.82 -13.86 11.46
CA VAL A 439 20.54 -13.14 11.46
C VAL A 439 20.64 -11.87 12.30
N ALA A 440 21.16 -11.95 13.52
CA ALA A 440 21.34 -10.79 14.38
C ALA A 440 22.25 -9.72 13.76
N MET A 441 23.37 -10.13 13.13
CA MET A 441 24.27 -9.21 12.42
C MET A 441 23.60 -8.59 11.17
N ALA A 442 22.73 -9.32 10.48
CA ALA A 442 22.00 -8.81 9.34
C ALA A 442 20.97 -7.78 9.80
N GLU A 443 20.25 -8.06 10.88
CA GLU A 443 19.25 -7.14 11.48
C GLU A 443 19.88 -5.82 11.93
N GLU A 444 21.09 -5.84 12.51
CA GLU A 444 21.84 -4.63 12.87
C GLU A 444 22.28 -3.81 11.65
N ARG A 445 22.61 -4.47 10.53
CA ARG A 445 23.12 -3.80 9.32
C ARG A 445 21.99 -3.31 8.42
N ARG A 446 21.07 -4.21 8.10
CA ARG A 446 19.88 -3.96 7.27
C ARG A 446 18.77 -4.92 7.72
N PRO A 447 17.73 -4.42 8.39
CA PRO A 447 16.63 -5.27 8.86
C PRO A 447 16.01 -6.15 7.76
N ASP A 448 15.91 -5.63 6.53
CA ASP A 448 15.35 -6.37 5.39
C ASP A 448 16.18 -7.61 5.00
N ASP A 449 17.51 -7.59 5.22
CA ASP A 449 18.39 -8.72 4.90
C ASP A 449 18.25 -9.87 5.91
N ALA A 450 17.79 -9.60 7.15
CA ALA A 450 17.67 -10.60 8.22
C ALA A 450 16.71 -11.74 7.83
N MET A 451 15.59 -11.41 7.20
CA MET A 451 14.61 -12.39 6.72
C MET A 451 15.20 -13.28 5.62
N ASP A 452 15.96 -12.72 4.68
CA ASP A 452 16.59 -13.49 3.60
C ASP A 452 17.66 -14.45 4.14
N VAL A 453 18.49 -13.99 5.09
CA VAL A 453 19.48 -14.84 5.78
C VAL A 453 18.81 -15.98 6.53
N LEU A 454 17.69 -15.70 7.20
CA LEU A 454 16.92 -16.69 7.96
C LEU A 454 16.28 -17.74 7.04
N VAL A 455 15.59 -17.29 5.97
CA VAL A 455 14.93 -18.15 4.98
C VAL A 455 15.96 -19.03 4.27
N GLY A 456 17.09 -18.47 3.87
CA GLY A 456 18.20 -19.21 3.26
C GLY A 456 18.83 -20.23 4.22
N GLY A 457 19.11 -19.82 5.47
CA GLY A 457 19.71 -20.67 6.49
C GLY A 457 18.83 -21.84 6.93
N LEU A 458 17.51 -21.68 6.93
CA LEU A 458 16.56 -22.74 7.22
C LEU A 458 16.22 -23.61 5.99
N GLY A 459 16.80 -23.32 4.79
CA GLY A 459 16.51 -24.05 3.56
C GLY A 459 15.05 -23.89 3.10
N LEU A 460 14.43 -22.78 3.45
CA LEU A 460 13.04 -22.47 3.10
C LEU A 460 12.93 -21.77 1.74
N VAL A 461 14.06 -21.51 1.12
CA VAL A 461 14.10 -21.02 -0.27
C VAL A 461 13.44 -22.09 -1.11
N HIS A 462 12.40 -21.76 -1.84
CA HIS A 462 11.96 -22.60 -2.93
C HIS A 462 13.20 -22.81 -3.82
N VAL A 463 13.68 -24.03 -3.94
CA VAL A 463 14.74 -24.37 -4.88
C VAL A 463 14.32 -24.05 -6.32
N ALA A 464 13.11 -23.60 -6.51
CA ALA A 464 12.54 -23.21 -7.80
C ALA A 464 12.70 -21.73 -8.17
N THR A 465 13.09 -20.78 -7.30
CA THR A 465 12.89 -19.37 -7.71
C THR A 465 13.92 -18.33 -7.33
N ALA A 466 14.83 -18.52 -6.42
CA ALA A 466 15.64 -17.38 -5.97
C ALA A 466 17.10 -17.34 -6.40
N SER A 467 17.72 -18.42 -6.86
CA SER A 467 19.14 -18.36 -7.28
C SER A 467 19.42 -18.67 -8.73
N THR A 468 18.39 -18.93 -9.54
CA THR A 468 18.57 -19.27 -10.97
C THR A 468 17.61 -18.57 -11.92
N ALA A 469 16.69 -17.71 -11.43
CA ALA A 469 15.92 -16.89 -12.35
C ALA A 469 16.86 -15.93 -13.08
N ARG A 470 16.88 -16.02 -14.39
CA ARG A 470 17.60 -15.06 -15.23
C ARG A 470 16.59 -14.22 -16.00
N GLY A 471 16.92 -12.99 -16.25
CA GLY A 471 16.05 -12.11 -17.00
C GLY A 471 16.84 -11.01 -17.67
N PHE A 472 16.19 -10.34 -18.59
CA PHE A 472 16.73 -9.12 -19.19
C PHE A 472 15.62 -8.10 -19.41
N THR A 473 16.03 -6.84 -19.48
CA THR A 473 15.20 -5.72 -19.94
C THR A 473 15.96 -5.01 -21.04
N ALA A 474 15.33 -4.82 -22.18
CA ALA A 474 15.91 -4.11 -23.32
C ALA A 474 15.18 -2.78 -23.51
N LEU A 475 15.88 -1.67 -23.33
CA LEU A 475 15.31 -0.33 -23.54
C LEU A 475 15.41 0.12 -25.00
N ARG A 476 16.30 -0.50 -25.79
CA ARG A 476 16.39 -0.20 -27.22
C ARG A 476 15.42 -1.09 -28.00
N GLN A 477 14.50 -0.45 -28.71
CA GLN A 477 13.60 -1.17 -29.61
C GLN A 477 14.35 -1.56 -30.89
N PRO A 478 14.25 -2.82 -31.35
CA PRO A 478 14.82 -3.25 -32.61
C PRO A 478 14.00 -2.73 -33.78
N VAL A 479 14.64 -2.59 -34.93
CA VAL A 479 13.91 -2.56 -36.18
C VAL A 479 13.54 -4.00 -36.53
N VAL A 480 12.24 -4.33 -36.46
CA VAL A 480 11.75 -5.66 -36.75
C VAL A 480 11.40 -5.75 -38.22
N ASP A 481 12.00 -6.70 -38.95
CA ASP A 481 11.57 -7.02 -40.30
C ASP A 481 10.21 -7.73 -40.23
N ILE A 482 9.19 -7.15 -40.84
CA ILE A 482 7.82 -7.67 -40.87
C ILE A 482 7.51 -8.42 -42.16
N ALA A 483 8.50 -8.60 -43.04
CA ALA A 483 8.30 -9.32 -44.31
C ALA A 483 7.78 -10.75 -44.01
N GLY A 484 6.65 -11.07 -44.61
CA GLY A 484 6.00 -12.36 -44.42
C GLY A 484 5.01 -12.42 -43.24
N PHE A 485 4.82 -11.35 -42.47
CA PHE A 485 3.79 -11.21 -41.44
C PHE A 485 2.85 -10.06 -41.81
N ASP A 486 1.55 -10.26 -41.61
CA ASP A 486 0.51 -9.28 -41.98
C ASP A 486 -0.22 -8.69 -40.75
N ARG A 487 0.03 -9.24 -39.58
CA ARG A 487 -0.54 -8.79 -38.31
C ARG A 487 0.51 -8.74 -37.20
N ALA A 488 0.33 -7.79 -36.29
CA ALA A 488 1.15 -7.69 -35.09
C ALA A 488 0.28 -7.24 -33.90
N THR A 489 0.60 -7.76 -32.70
CA THR A 489 0.08 -7.18 -31.47
C THR A 489 1.02 -6.06 -31.01
N MET A 490 0.47 -5.03 -30.36
CA MET A 490 1.31 -4.12 -29.60
C MET A 490 1.92 -4.85 -28.39
N GLU A 491 2.87 -4.20 -27.75
CA GLU A 491 3.58 -4.75 -26.60
C GLU A 491 2.63 -5.30 -25.53
N GLN A 492 2.76 -6.57 -25.19
CA GLN A 492 1.93 -7.29 -24.22
C GLN A 492 2.75 -7.86 -23.10
N VAL A 493 2.19 -7.81 -21.88
CA VAL A 493 2.74 -8.49 -20.72
C VAL A 493 2.03 -9.84 -20.58
N VAL A 494 2.80 -10.91 -20.73
CA VAL A 494 2.34 -12.30 -20.56
C VAL A 494 2.99 -12.85 -19.30
N ILE A 495 2.19 -13.31 -18.35
CA ILE A 495 2.66 -13.85 -17.07
C ILE A 495 2.27 -15.32 -17.00
N ALA A 496 3.21 -16.19 -16.60
CA ALA A 496 2.93 -17.57 -16.27
C ALA A 496 2.16 -17.61 -14.94
N SER A 497 0.88 -17.88 -15.00
CA SER A 497 0.03 -17.99 -13.81
C SER A 497 -0.61 -19.37 -13.75
N THR A 498 -0.34 -20.08 -12.67
CA THR A 498 -1.06 -21.31 -12.30
C THR A 498 -2.45 -21.02 -11.70
N LEU A 499 -2.85 -19.73 -11.58
CA LEU A 499 -4.05 -19.31 -10.84
C LEU A 499 -4.96 -18.32 -11.60
N GLN A 500 -4.61 -17.87 -12.79
CA GLN A 500 -5.47 -16.96 -13.57
C GLN A 500 -5.88 -17.61 -14.88
N THR A 501 -7.18 -17.82 -15.00
CA THR A 501 -7.88 -18.31 -16.21
C THR A 501 -7.99 -17.23 -17.29
N ASP A 502 -7.56 -16.00 -17.00
CA ASP A 502 -7.64 -14.87 -17.93
C ASP A 502 -6.30 -14.70 -18.67
N ALA A 503 -6.23 -15.34 -19.85
CA ALA A 503 -5.25 -14.99 -20.87
C ALA A 503 -5.37 -13.49 -21.19
N SER A 504 -4.24 -12.82 -21.51
CA SER A 504 -4.27 -11.46 -22.06
C SER A 504 -5.01 -11.49 -23.41
N ALA A 505 -6.33 -11.36 -23.36
CA ALA A 505 -7.17 -11.43 -24.54
C ALA A 505 -7.37 -10.03 -25.13
N MET A 506 -7.02 -9.84 -26.40
CA MET A 506 -7.31 -8.63 -27.16
C MET A 506 -8.30 -8.91 -28.28
N GLU A 507 -9.30 -8.08 -28.39
CA GLU A 507 -10.19 -8.09 -29.57
C GLU A 507 -9.49 -7.39 -30.75
N THR A 508 -9.36 -8.11 -31.85
CA THR A 508 -8.81 -7.60 -33.10
C THR A 508 -9.78 -7.84 -34.24
N GLU A 509 -9.58 -7.20 -35.39
CA GLU A 509 -10.36 -7.48 -36.62
C GLU A 509 -10.22 -8.94 -37.09
N ALA A 510 -9.15 -9.64 -36.66
CA ALA A 510 -8.93 -11.06 -36.93
C ALA A 510 -9.53 -11.99 -35.87
N GLY A 511 -10.32 -11.45 -34.93
CA GLY A 511 -10.86 -12.14 -33.78
C GLY A 511 -10.03 -11.90 -32.51
N GLN A 512 -10.38 -12.59 -31.43
CA GLN A 512 -9.70 -12.47 -30.14
C GLN A 512 -8.31 -13.13 -30.23
N VAL A 513 -7.27 -12.38 -29.85
CA VAL A 513 -5.89 -12.89 -29.69
C VAL A 513 -5.59 -13.03 -28.22
N ALA A 514 -5.25 -14.23 -27.77
CA ALA A 514 -4.87 -14.51 -26.39
C ALA A 514 -3.51 -15.22 -26.34
N LEU A 515 -2.62 -14.73 -25.47
CA LEU A 515 -1.30 -15.30 -25.24
C LEU A 515 -1.17 -15.76 -23.79
N ARG A 516 -0.60 -16.94 -23.57
CA ARG A 516 -0.31 -17.47 -22.23
C ARG A 516 0.94 -18.36 -22.26
N PHE A 517 1.64 -18.45 -21.14
CA PHE A 517 2.69 -19.44 -20.97
C PHE A 517 2.11 -20.73 -20.33
N SER A 518 2.52 -21.86 -20.85
CA SER A 518 2.20 -23.18 -20.29
C SER A 518 3.48 -24.01 -20.31
N ASP A 519 4.02 -24.28 -19.13
CA ASP A 519 5.29 -25.00 -18.94
C ASP A 519 6.45 -24.38 -19.77
N GLU A 520 6.86 -25.04 -20.84
CA GLU A 520 7.98 -24.63 -21.70
C GLU A 520 7.51 -23.96 -23.01
N GLU A 521 6.21 -23.77 -23.19
CA GLU A 521 5.61 -23.32 -24.45
C GLU A 521 4.85 -22.01 -24.31
N LEU A 522 4.88 -21.20 -25.38
CA LEU A 522 3.95 -20.09 -25.57
C LEU A 522 2.71 -20.62 -26.29
N VAL A 523 1.59 -20.52 -25.64
CA VAL A 523 0.29 -20.87 -26.23
C VAL A 523 -0.36 -19.61 -26.77
N ALA A 524 -0.62 -19.59 -28.08
CA ALA A 524 -1.34 -18.51 -28.74
C ALA A 524 -2.69 -19.01 -29.24
N ALA A 525 -3.75 -18.26 -28.92
CA ALA A 525 -5.10 -18.52 -29.43
C ALA A 525 -5.57 -17.32 -30.26
N ILE A 526 -5.88 -17.53 -31.53
CA ILE A 526 -6.30 -16.48 -32.46
C ILE A 526 -7.56 -16.93 -33.20
N GLY A 527 -8.63 -16.15 -33.10
CA GLY A 527 -9.89 -16.45 -33.78
C GLY A 527 -10.50 -17.81 -33.38
N GLY A 528 -10.21 -18.29 -32.16
CA GLY A 528 -10.68 -19.58 -31.66
C GLY A 528 -9.79 -20.76 -32.03
N VAL A 529 -8.68 -20.56 -32.76
CA VAL A 529 -7.67 -21.56 -33.06
C VAL A 529 -6.51 -21.42 -32.07
N GLU A 530 -6.17 -22.49 -31.35
CA GLU A 530 -5.05 -22.51 -30.39
C GLU A 530 -3.86 -23.31 -30.99
N ASP A 531 -2.64 -22.79 -30.77
CA ASP A 531 -1.39 -23.46 -31.14
C ASP A 531 -0.28 -23.16 -30.13
N ARG A 532 0.79 -23.99 -30.14
CA ARG A 532 1.87 -23.99 -29.16
C ARG A 532 3.21 -23.75 -29.81
N PHE A 533 4.05 -22.92 -29.23
CA PHE A 533 5.37 -22.55 -29.76
C PHE A 533 6.45 -22.82 -28.72
N PRO A 534 7.58 -23.45 -29.07
CA PRO A 534 8.66 -23.83 -28.16
C PRO A 534 9.52 -22.60 -27.79
N ILE A 535 8.99 -21.72 -26.94
CA ILE A 535 9.65 -20.46 -26.59
C ILE A 535 10.89 -20.67 -25.73
N VAL A 536 10.94 -21.68 -24.86
CA VAL A 536 12.10 -21.98 -24.02
C VAL A 536 13.31 -22.36 -24.89
N GLU A 537 13.10 -23.15 -25.95
CA GLU A 537 14.15 -23.50 -26.90
C GLU A 537 14.65 -22.26 -27.64
N GLY A 538 13.74 -21.39 -28.11
CA GLY A 538 14.09 -20.12 -28.77
C GLY A 538 14.90 -19.18 -27.87
N VAL A 539 14.51 -19.06 -26.60
CA VAL A 539 15.25 -18.27 -25.60
C VAL A 539 16.60 -18.90 -25.26
N GLY A 540 16.69 -20.22 -25.26
CA GLY A 540 17.96 -20.96 -25.06
C GLY A 540 19.02 -20.64 -26.11
N GLY A 541 18.63 -20.23 -27.32
CA GLY A 541 19.52 -19.77 -28.38
C GLY A 541 20.05 -18.33 -28.23
N LEU A 542 19.55 -17.54 -27.27
CA LEU A 542 20.00 -16.18 -27.04
C LEU A 542 21.37 -16.15 -26.37
N SER A 543 22.17 -15.14 -26.73
CA SER A 543 23.49 -14.92 -26.10
C SER A 543 23.36 -14.60 -24.62
N GLU A 544 24.21 -15.20 -23.78
CA GLU A 544 24.30 -14.91 -22.35
C GLU A 544 24.57 -13.43 -22.05
N THR A 545 25.17 -12.70 -22.98
CA THR A 545 25.40 -11.25 -22.85
C THR A 545 24.12 -10.43 -22.78
N ILE A 546 22.98 -10.95 -23.23
CA ILE A 546 21.68 -10.29 -23.14
C ILE A 546 21.18 -10.30 -21.69
N PHE A 547 21.45 -11.38 -20.97
CA PHE A 547 21.02 -11.56 -19.58
C PHE A 547 21.90 -10.83 -18.55
N SER A 548 23.13 -10.48 -18.94
CA SER A 548 24.10 -9.77 -18.08
C SER A 548 24.38 -8.33 -18.51
N GLY A 549 23.75 -7.87 -19.59
CA GLY A 549 23.98 -6.55 -20.19
C GLY A 549 23.21 -5.42 -19.49
N ASP A 550 23.77 -4.20 -19.60
CA ASP A 550 23.05 -2.98 -19.19
C ASP A 550 21.77 -2.81 -20.02
N PRO A 551 20.60 -2.63 -19.38
CA PRO A 551 19.32 -2.41 -20.07
C PRO A 551 19.34 -1.30 -21.12
N ALA A 552 20.07 -0.21 -20.87
CA ALA A 552 20.17 0.93 -21.78
C ALA A 552 20.92 0.63 -23.08
N SER A 553 21.84 -0.34 -23.05
CA SER A 553 22.62 -0.78 -24.22
C SER A 553 22.05 -2.01 -24.90
N THR A 554 21.17 -2.76 -24.22
CA THR A 554 20.59 -4.01 -24.72
C THR A 554 19.47 -3.71 -25.72
N SER A 555 19.57 -4.31 -26.92
CA SER A 555 18.50 -4.30 -27.92
C SER A 555 17.58 -5.50 -27.70
N ALA A 556 16.26 -5.30 -27.83
CA ALA A 556 15.30 -6.36 -27.67
C ALA A 556 15.54 -7.48 -28.71
N PRO A 557 15.74 -8.75 -28.27
CA PRO A 557 15.94 -9.86 -29.19
C PRO A 557 14.66 -10.17 -29.96
N VAL A 558 14.84 -10.61 -31.19
CA VAL A 558 13.75 -11.07 -32.07
C VAL A 558 13.90 -12.57 -32.24
N LEU A 559 12.83 -13.31 -31.95
CA LEU A 559 12.76 -14.78 -32.09
C LEU A 559 11.75 -15.16 -33.14
N ASP A 560 12.14 -16.03 -34.06
CA ASP A 560 11.24 -16.71 -34.99
C ASP A 560 10.94 -18.11 -34.47
N LEU A 561 9.66 -18.39 -34.23
CA LEU A 561 9.21 -19.69 -33.72
C LEU A 561 8.26 -20.35 -34.72
N THR A 562 8.39 -21.66 -34.83
CA THR A 562 7.50 -22.47 -35.65
C THR A 562 6.80 -23.52 -34.75
N SER A 563 5.50 -23.58 -34.87
CA SER A 563 4.73 -24.60 -34.15
C SER A 563 4.83 -25.97 -34.77
N PRO A 564 4.52 -27.06 -34.05
CA PRO A 564 4.41 -28.39 -34.61
C PRO A 564 3.38 -28.53 -35.75
N SER A 565 2.40 -27.61 -35.79
CA SER A 565 1.39 -27.57 -36.87
C SER A 565 1.87 -26.77 -38.11
N GLY A 566 3.10 -26.26 -38.12
CA GLY A 566 3.69 -25.50 -39.22
C GLY A 566 3.34 -24.01 -39.26
N ARG A 567 2.77 -23.45 -38.21
CA ARG A 567 2.52 -22.00 -38.11
C ARG A 567 3.78 -21.24 -37.69
N HIS A 568 3.98 -20.09 -38.28
CA HIS A 568 5.15 -19.25 -38.03
C HIS A 568 4.76 -17.98 -37.28
N VAL A 569 5.51 -17.67 -36.23
CA VAL A 569 5.35 -16.44 -35.46
C VAL A 569 6.71 -15.80 -35.20
N ARG A 570 6.72 -14.47 -35.07
CA ARG A 570 7.89 -13.70 -34.69
C ARG A 570 7.61 -12.93 -33.41
N LEU A 571 8.52 -12.99 -32.46
CA LEU A 571 8.43 -12.33 -31.17
C LEU A 571 9.55 -11.28 -31.05
N ALA A 572 9.23 -10.04 -30.71
CA ALA A 572 10.20 -9.08 -30.23
C ALA A 572 10.04 -8.96 -28.71
N ILE A 573 11.04 -9.39 -27.93
CA ILE A 573 10.95 -9.53 -26.48
C ILE A 573 11.67 -8.37 -25.82
N ARG A 574 10.93 -7.50 -25.14
CA ARG A 574 11.48 -6.36 -24.41
C ARG A 574 11.93 -6.70 -23.01
N GLN A 575 11.19 -7.55 -22.34
CA GLN A 575 11.52 -8.03 -21.01
C GLN A 575 11.21 -9.52 -20.92
N LEU A 576 12.06 -10.26 -20.25
CA LEU A 576 11.86 -11.68 -20.00
C LEU A 576 12.38 -12.04 -18.62
N VAL A 577 11.63 -12.86 -17.90
CA VAL A 577 12.07 -13.53 -16.67
C VAL A 577 11.87 -15.02 -16.85
N GLN A 578 12.94 -15.79 -16.78
CA GLN A 578 13.00 -17.24 -16.91
C GLN A 578 13.48 -17.87 -15.61
N GLN A 579 12.90 -18.97 -15.20
CA GLN A 579 13.18 -19.61 -13.92
C GLN A 579 14.63 -20.10 -13.79
N ALA A 580 15.21 -20.62 -14.86
CA ALA A 580 16.61 -21.04 -14.97
C ALA A 580 16.97 -21.13 -16.47
N PRO A 581 18.25 -21.24 -16.86
CA PRO A 581 18.60 -21.59 -18.23
C PRO A 581 17.91 -22.90 -18.64
N GLY A 582 17.04 -22.82 -19.64
CA GLY A 582 16.23 -23.96 -20.09
C GLY A 582 14.98 -24.27 -19.27
N GLY A 583 14.67 -23.48 -18.22
CA GLY A 583 13.46 -23.63 -17.43
C GLY A 583 12.29 -22.78 -17.93
N ALA A 584 11.14 -22.89 -17.26
CA ALA A 584 9.89 -22.22 -17.63
C ALA A 584 10.05 -20.68 -17.64
N ILE A 585 9.33 -20.00 -18.52
CA ILE A 585 9.25 -18.55 -18.58
C ILE A 585 8.19 -18.08 -17.58
N LEU A 586 8.59 -17.21 -16.65
CA LEU A 586 7.72 -16.70 -15.60
C LEU A 586 6.92 -15.48 -16.06
N SER A 587 7.56 -14.61 -16.85
CA SER A 587 6.90 -13.45 -17.46
C SER A 587 7.67 -12.96 -18.66
N ALA A 588 6.98 -12.39 -19.63
CA ALA A 588 7.60 -11.64 -20.71
C ALA A 588 6.75 -10.46 -21.14
N THR A 589 7.43 -9.38 -21.55
CA THR A 589 6.82 -8.27 -22.27
C THR A 589 7.28 -8.38 -23.72
N LEU A 590 6.37 -8.62 -24.63
CA LEU A 590 6.68 -8.92 -26.02
C LEU A 590 5.67 -8.37 -27.02
N SER A 591 6.11 -8.15 -28.25
CA SER A 591 5.24 -7.94 -29.42
C SER A 591 5.20 -9.22 -30.23
N PHE A 592 4.01 -9.61 -30.67
CA PHE A 592 3.74 -10.88 -31.35
C PHE A 592 3.30 -10.60 -32.79
N TYR A 593 4.03 -11.15 -33.76
CA TYR A 593 3.78 -11.01 -35.21
C TYR A 593 3.34 -12.35 -35.78
N PHE A 594 2.30 -12.36 -36.60
CA PHE A 594 1.74 -13.58 -37.16
C PHE A 594 1.17 -13.36 -38.58
N ARG A 595 0.88 -14.46 -39.27
CA ARG A 595 0.20 -14.46 -40.57
C ARG A 595 -1.25 -14.81 -40.38
N SER A 596 -2.17 -13.91 -40.66
CA SER A 596 -3.61 -14.15 -40.47
C SER A 596 -4.12 -15.38 -41.24
N ALA A 597 -3.56 -15.64 -42.42
CA ALA A 597 -3.93 -16.80 -43.24
C ALA A 597 -3.63 -18.16 -42.59
N GLU A 598 -2.62 -18.25 -41.71
CA GLU A 598 -2.27 -19.48 -40.99
C GLU A 598 -3.24 -19.83 -39.85
N TRP A 599 -4.04 -18.86 -39.42
CA TRP A 599 -4.99 -18.98 -38.30
C TRP A 599 -6.45 -19.12 -38.76
N SER A 600 -6.65 -19.42 -40.06
CA SER A 600 -7.98 -19.70 -40.59
C SER A 600 -8.43 -21.11 -40.16
N PRO A 601 -9.74 -21.36 -39.90
CA PRO A 601 -10.25 -22.68 -39.51
C PRO A 601 -9.99 -23.79 -40.52
N ALA A 602 -9.54 -23.46 -41.75
CA ALA A 602 -9.22 -24.41 -42.82
C ALA A 602 -7.80 -25.03 -42.74
N GLY A 603 -6.98 -24.64 -41.74
CA GLY A 603 -5.58 -25.10 -41.62
C GLY A 603 -4.59 -24.33 -42.50
N PRO A 604 -3.27 -24.42 -42.26
CA PRO A 604 -2.26 -23.78 -43.09
C PRO A 604 -2.26 -24.34 -44.51
N PRO A 605 -2.09 -23.50 -45.55
CA PRO A 605 -2.01 -23.98 -46.93
C PRO A 605 -0.79 -24.87 -47.12
N ALA A 606 -0.98 -26.02 -47.72
CA ALA A 606 -0.01 -27.14 -47.88
C ALA A 606 1.21 -26.85 -48.78
N ASP A 607 1.40 -25.60 -49.28
CA ASP A 607 2.49 -25.25 -50.22
C ASP A 607 3.05 -23.87 -49.98
N ALA A 608 4.00 -23.74 -49.03
CA ALA A 608 4.87 -22.55 -48.95
C ALA A 608 6.36 -22.92 -48.76
N ASP A 609 6.76 -24.16 -48.95
CA ASP A 609 8.12 -24.62 -48.68
C ASP A 609 8.90 -24.85 -49.98
N ARG A 610 8.98 -23.86 -50.90
CA ARG A 610 9.95 -23.80 -52.00
C ARG A 610 10.29 -22.38 -52.39
N ALA A 611 10.89 -21.61 -51.50
CA ALA A 611 11.76 -20.50 -51.92
C ALA A 611 12.64 -20.02 -50.77
N THR A 612 13.94 -20.15 -50.96
CA THR A 612 15.01 -19.50 -50.23
C THR A 612 15.55 -20.15 -48.95
N THR A 613 16.12 -21.31 -49.08
CA THR A 613 17.34 -21.68 -48.36
C THR A 613 18.52 -20.88 -48.88
N ARG A 614 18.88 -19.80 -48.21
CA ARG A 614 20.25 -19.26 -48.21
C ARG A 614 20.56 -18.83 -46.76
N PRO A 615 21.60 -19.38 -46.14
CA PRO A 615 22.06 -18.91 -44.86
C PRO A 615 22.79 -17.57 -45.07
N SER A 616 22.26 -16.46 -44.59
CA SER A 616 23.01 -15.22 -44.54
C SER A 616 23.86 -15.24 -43.27
N ALA A 617 25.12 -15.64 -43.45
CA ALA A 617 26.16 -15.36 -42.49
C ALA A 617 26.31 -13.83 -42.35
N GLY A 618 25.86 -13.26 -41.27
CA GLY A 618 26.04 -11.87 -40.90
C GLY A 618 27.53 -11.58 -40.68
N LYS A 619 28.20 -11.05 -41.68
CA LYS A 619 29.50 -10.41 -41.49
C LYS A 619 29.28 -9.07 -40.80
N THR A 620 29.73 -8.98 -39.57
CA THR A 620 29.92 -7.74 -38.82
C THR A 620 31.03 -6.94 -39.53
N VAL A 621 30.67 -5.90 -40.25
CA VAL A 621 31.63 -4.92 -40.78
C VAL A 621 31.79 -3.82 -39.74
N THR A 622 32.82 -3.96 -38.93
CA THR A 622 33.38 -2.87 -38.14
C THR A 622 34.24 -2.02 -39.05
N ARG A 623 33.82 -0.81 -39.36
CA ARG A 623 34.64 0.22 -40.02
C ARG A 623 35.13 1.19 -38.96
N PRO A 624 36.44 1.41 -38.82
CA PRO A 624 36.96 2.43 -37.91
C PRO A 624 36.70 3.82 -38.48
N LEU A 625 36.19 4.72 -37.66
CA LEU A 625 36.14 6.15 -37.93
C LEU A 625 37.54 6.72 -37.72
N GLU A 626 38.21 7.04 -38.82
CA GLU A 626 39.40 7.88 -38.82
C GLU A 626 39.06 9.29 -38.32
N ARG A 627 39.86 9.75 -37.38
CA ARG A 627 39.91 11.14 -36.95
C ARG A 627 40.58 11.96 -38.07
N SER A 628 39.87 12.89 -38.66
CA SER A 628 40.48 14.01 -39.40
C SER A 628 40.60 15.18 -38.43
N SER A 629 41.84 15.53 -38.12
CA SER A 629 42.27 16.82 -37.61
C SER A 629 42.46 17.75 -38.80
N ALA A 630 41.90 18.94 -38.78
CA ALA A 630 42.53 20.21 -39.17
C ALA A 630 41.47 21.28 -39.45
N ASP A 631 41.75 22.38 -38.81
CA ASP A 631 41.40 23.80 -38.94
C ASP A 631 40.13 24.29 -38.32
#